data_5d16f6e8a386c1ab73a64e5b71cec0f3
#
_entry.id   5d16f6e8a386c1ab73a64e5b71cec0f3
#
_cell.length_a   1.000
_cell.length_b   1.000
_cell.length_c   1.000
_cell.angle_alpha   90.00
_cell.angle_beta   90.00
_cell.angle_gamma   90.00
#
_symmetry.space_group_name_H-M   'P 1'
#
loop_
_entity.id
_entity.type
_entity.pdbx_description
1 polymer ?
#
loop_
_entity_poly.entity_id
_entity_poly.type
_entity_poly.pdbx_seq_one_letter_code
_entity_poly.pdbx_strand_id
1 'polypeptide(L)'
;MEQSRLATIAFGLLWVALIFQTAWTIFYASWTIGALTRPLIFTCGFLLVALTRGRIRWIALLGRLIVAGAFLTALMNRPGNWDGFVRYTARVNSFLPHEAIPAVAVLATIIECVLCTSMLFGINTRGAARGSAVLLFLFATAMTISGLSQAEWAVYVLSAGALALSTTDASLLSVDSVIASARGLKAYRRDELSASRVVR
;
A
#
# COMPACT_ATOMS: atom_id res chain seq x y z
N MET A 1 0.26 16.33 -15.32
CA MET A 1 -0.24 17.21 -14.25
C MET A 1 -0.82 16.44 -13.05
N GLU A 2 -1.63 15.39 -13.24
CA GLU A 2 -2.24 14.61 -12.15
C GLU A 2 -1.22 13.86 -11.28
N GLN A 3 -0.18 13.28 -11.88
CA GLN A 3 0.88 12.59 -11.15
C GLN A 3 1.67 13.48 -10.17
N SER A 4 1.85 14.77 -10.50
CA SER A 4 2.55 15.70 -9.61
C SER A 4 1.70 16.08 -8.38
N ARG A 5 0.38 16.17 -8.55
CA ARG A 5 -0.55 16.43 -7.43
C ARG A 5 -0.62 15.25 -6.47
N LEU A 6 -0.71 14.02 -6.98
CA LEU A 6 -0.72 12.82 -6.15
C LEU A 6 0.60 12.63 -5.40
N ALA A 7 1.74 12.91 -6.02
CA ALA A 7 3.03 12.90 -5.33
C ALA A 7 3.08 13.93 -4.20
N THR A 8 2.56 15.13 -4.42
CA THR A 8 2.47 16.17 -3.39
C THR A 8 1.57 15.76 -2.24
N ILE A 9 0.41 15.16 -2.53
CA ILE A 9 -0.50 14.64 -1.51
C ILE A 9 0.16 13.51 -0.70
N ALA A 10 0.81 12.55 -1.38
CA ALA A 10 1.55 11.47 -0.73
C ALA A 10 2.64 11.99 0.20
N PHE A 11 3.38 13.00 -0.25
CA PHE A 11 4.39 13.70 0.54
C PHE A 11 3.78 14.41 1.75
N GLY A 12 2.66 15.10 1.55
CA GLY A 12 1.93 15.77 2.62
C GLY A 12 1.46 14.78 3.69
N LEU A 13 0.85 13.66 3.28
CA LEU A 13 0.40 12.61 4.20
C LEU A 13 1.56 11.96 4.96
N LEU A 14 2.71 11.75 4.31
CA LEU A 14 3.91 11.23 4.95
C LEU A 14 4.40 12.19 6.05
N TRP A 15 4.44 13.50 5.76
CA TRP A 15 4.82 14.52 6.74
C TRP A 15 3.82 14.62 7.89
N VAL A 16 2.53 14.57 7.62
CA VAL A 16 1.49 14.57 8.67
C VAL A 16 1.65 13.33 9.55
N ALA A 17 1.85 12.15 8.99
CA ALA A 17 2.09 10.92 9.73
C ALA A 17 3.36 11.02 10.60
N LEU A 18 4.44 11.58 10.07
CA LEU A 18 5.70 11.79 10.80
C LEU A 18 5.55 12.78 11.95
N ILE A 19 4.89 13.93 11.71
CA ILE A 19 4.66 14.96 12.74
C ILE A 19 3.79 14.38 13.85
N PHE A 20 2.69 13.72 13.49
CA PHE A 20 1.79 13.09 14.43
C PHE A 20 2.51 12.01 15.26
N GLN A 21 3.28 11.16 14.61
CA GLN A 21 4.10 10.13 15.26
C GLN A 21 5.12 10.73 16.22
N THR A 22 5.83 11.76 15.79
CA THR A 22 6.85 12.43 16.63
C THR A 22 6.18 13.04 17.86
N ALA A 23 5.08 13.75 17.67
CA ALA A 23 4.31 14.33 18.76
C ALA A 23 3.80 13.24 19.73
N TRP A 24 3.24 12.14 19.21
CA TRP A 24 2.76 11.03 20.01
C TRP A 24 3.88 10.35 20.81
N THR A 25 5.04 10.11 20.18
CA THR A 25 6.21 9.53 20.84
C THR A 25 6.72 10.43 21.98
N ILE A 26 6.71 11.74 21.78
CA ILE A 26 7.12 12.72 22.80
C ILE A 26 6.16 12.69 24.00
N PHE A 27 4.87 12.55 23.79
CA PHE A 27 3.87 12.67 24.84
C PHE A 27 3.53 11.36 25.54
N TYR A 28 3.62 10.19 24.87
CA TYR A 28 3.02 8.95 25.35
C TYR A 28 3.92 7.72 25.35
N ALA A 29 5.04 7.70 24.63
CA ALA A 29 5.89 6.51 24.55
C ALA A 29 7.13 6.62 25.44
N SER A 30 7.50 5.48 26.06
CA SER A 30 8.83 5.33 26.65
C SER A 30 9.89 5.35 25.54
N TRP A 31 10.87 6.22 25.66
CA TRP A 31 11.95 6.41 24.71
C TRP A 31 12.84 5.16 24.63
N THR A 32 12.51 4.22 23.79
CA THR A 32 13.40 3.12 23.44
C THR A 32 13.93 3.33 22.02
N ILE A 33 15.24 3.21 21.85
CA ILE A 33 15.92 3.33 20.55
C ILE A 33 15.29 2.41 19.51
N GLY A 34 14.83 1.20 19.92
CA GLY A 34 14.16 0.24 19.05
C GLY A 34 12.78 0.70 18.55
N ALA A 35 12.09 1.57 19.28
CA ALA A 35 10.81 2.12 18.84
C ALA A 35 10.97 3.17 17.71
N LEU A 36 12.13 3.82 17.63
CA LEU A 36 12.43 4.85 16.63
C LEU A 36 13.07 4.30 15.35
N THR A 37 13.83 3.20 15.44
CA THR A 37 14.58 2.67 14.29
C THR A 37 13.69 2.07 13.21
N ARG A 38 12.65 1.33 13.58
CA ARG A 38 11.69 0.74 12.61
C ARG A 38 10.97 1.80 11.78
N PRO A 39 10.37 2.85 12.38
CA PRO A 39 9.73 3.93 11.64
C PRO A 39 10.67 4.65 10.68
N LEU A 40 11.88 4.97 11.14
CA LEU A 40 12.88 5.63 10.33
C LEU A 40 13.24 4.82 9.07
N ILE A 41 13.48 3.52 9.20
CA ILE A 41 13.82 2.65 8.08
C ILE A 41 12.69 2.64 7.04
N PHE A 42 11.43 2.44 7.47
CA PHE A 42 10.29 2.45 6.56
C PHE A 42 10.08 3.82 5.92
N THR A 43 10.17 4.89 6.71
CA THR A 43 10.01 6.26 6.21
C THR A 43 11.09 6.62 5.19
N CYS A 44 12.35 6.29 5.47
CA CYS A 44 13.46 6.51 4.53
C CYS A 44 13.27 5.71 3.24
N GLY A 45 12.82 4.46 3.32
CA GLY A 45 12.54 3.63 2.15
C GLY A 45 11.45 4.24 1.25
N PHE A 46 10.33 4.64 1.83
CA PHE A 46 9.24 5.26 1.06
C PHE A 46 9.56 6.67 0.59
N LEU A 47 10.30 7.45 1.37
CA LEU A 47 10.81 8.74 0.94
C LEU A 47 11.72 8.59 -0.29
N LEU A 48 12.59 7.58 -0.29
CA LEU A 48 13.45 7.27 -1.42
C LEU A 48 12.63 6.92 -2.67
N VAL A 49 11.56 6.12 -2.54
CA VAL A 49 10.63 5.82 -3.65
C VAL A 49 9.97 7.10 -4.17
N ALA A 50 9.50 7.97 -3.29
CA ALA A 50 8.85 9.21 -3.67
C ALA A 50 9.82 10.19 -4.34
N LEU A 51 11.04 10.35 -3.80
CA LEU A 51 12.07 11.26 -4.33
C LEU A 51 12.61 10.81 -5.69
N THR A 52 12.78 9.53 -5.90
CA THR A 52 13.29 8.99 -7.16
C THR A 52 12.24 9.05 -8.27
N ARG A 53 10.97 9.34 -7.96
CA ARG A 53 9.83 9.38 -8.91
C ARG A 53 9.82 8.19 -9.87
N GLY A 54 10.19 7.02 -9.39
CA GLY A 54 10.25 5.81 -10.22
C GLY A 54 11.41 5.75 -11.22
N ARG A 55 12.38 6.64 -11.17
CA ARG A 55 13.60 6.52 -11.99
C ARG A 55 14.35 5.23 -11.72
N ILE A 56 14.27 4.75 -10.49
CA ILE A 56 14.87 3.47 -10.09
C ILE A 56 13.73 2.46 -9.92
N ARG A 57 13.41 1.76 -11.00
CA ARG A 57 12.32 0.77 -11.06
C ARG A 57 12.43 -0.32 -9.98
N TRP A 58 13.66 -0.69 -9.59
CA TRP A 58 13.91 -1.67 -8.52
C TRP A 58 13.44 -1.18 -7.15
N ILE A 59 13.56 0.11 -6.85
CA ILE A 59 13.08 0.67 -5.59
C ILE A 59 11.55 0.64 -5.55
N ALA A 60 10.91 0.97 -6.66
CA ALA A 60 9.45 0.87 -6.77
C ALA A 60 8.95 -0.58 -6.63
N LEU A 61 9.67 -1.55 -7.23
CA LEU A 61 9.39 -2.97 -7.04
C LEU A 61 9.54 -3.38 -5.57
N LEU A 62 10.64 -2.98 -4.93
CA LEU A 62 10.87 -3.30 -3.51
C LEU A 62 9.77 -2.72 -2.61
N GLY A 63 9.39 -1.46 -2.83
CA GLY A 63 8.28 -0.84 -2.10
C GLY A 63 6.96 -1.58 -2.30
N ARG A 64 6.68 -2.04 -3.53
CA ARG A 64 5.53 -2.89 -3.85
C ARG A 64 5.54 -4.19 -3.07
N LEU A 65 6.69 -4.87 -3.02
CA LEU A 65 6.85 -6.12 -2.28
C LEU A 65 6.76 -5.93 -0.77
N ILE A 66 7.22 -4.80 -0.23
CA ILE A 66 7.06 -4.46 1.19
C ILE A 66 5.57 -4.32 1.56
N VAL A 67 4.79 -3.58 0.77
CA VAL A 67 3.34 -3.42 1.01
C VAL A 67 2.62 -4.76 0.87
N ALA A 68 2.94 -5.54 -0.18
CA ALA A 68 2.38 -6.87 -0.35
C ALA A 68 2.75 -7.82 0.79
N GLY A 69 4.01 -7.77 1.25
CA GLY A 69 4.51 -8.58 2.36
C GLY A 69 3.81 -8.25 3.69
N ALA A 70 3.47 -6.98 3.93
CA ALA A 70 2.70 -6.57 5.10
C ALA A 70 1.31 -7.22 5.10
N PHE A 71 0.59 -7.17 3.97
CA PHE A 71 -0.71 -7.87 3.83
C PHE A 71 -0.57 -9.37 3.92
N LEU A 72 0.43 -9.96 3.25
CA LEU A 72 0.66 -11.40 3.29
C LEU A 72 0.90 -11.89 4.72
N THR A 73 1.74 -11.20 5.48
CA THR A 73 2.01 -11.53 6.89
C THR A 73 0.72 -11.47 7.73
N ALA A 74 -0.09 -10.43 7.54
CA ALA A 74 -1.38 -10.31 8.21
C ALA A 74 -2.32 -11.47 7.85
N LEU A 75 -2.41 -11.83 6.57
CA LEU A 75 -3.26 -12.91 6.09
C LEU A 75 -2.80 -14.29 6.58
N MET A 76 -1.49 -14.56 6.59
CA MET A 76 -0.95 -15.87 7.02
C MET A 76 -1.16 -16.14 8.52
N ASN A 77 -1.29 -15.10 9.33
CA ASN A 77 -1.52 -15.24 10.76
C ASN A 77 -3.00 -15.52 11.12
N ARG A 78 -3.93 -15.47 10.14
CA ARG A 78 -5.38 -15.62 10.40
C ARG A 78 -5.88 -17.05 10.46
N PRO A 79 -5.45 -18.00 9.58
CA PRO A 79 -6.05 -19.33 9.54
C PRO A 79 -6.00 -20.11 10.86
N GLY A 80 -4.93 -19.90 11.65
CA GLY A 80 -4.78 -20.53 12.97
C GLY A 80 -5.32 -19.70 14.15
N ASN A 81 -5.75 -18.45 13.90
CA ASN A 81 -6.14 -17.51 14.96
C ASN A 81 -7.30 -16.60 14.55
N TRP A 82 -8.31 -17.16 13.88
CA TRP A 82 -9.45 -16.39 13.39
C TRP A 82 -10.21 -15.67 14.51
N ASP A 83 -10.50 -16.37 15.61
CA ASP A 83 -11.19 -15.77 16.75
C ASP A 83 -10.37 -14.66 17.41
N GLY A 84 -9.06 -14.82 17.44
CA GLY A 84 -8.14 -13.76 17.87
C GLY A 84 -8.22 -12.54 16.98
N PHE A 85 -8.28 -12.74 15.67
CA PHE A 85 -8.45 -11.67 14.69
C PHE A 85 -9.80 -10.95 14.80
N VAL A 86 -10.89 -11.69 14.98
CA VAL A 86 -12.23 -11.11 15.21
C VAL A 86 -12.26 -10.29 16.51
N ARG A 87 -11.69 -10.81 17.61
CA ARG A 87 -11.56 -10.05 18.87
C ARG A 87 -10.70 -8.79 18.71
N TYR A 88 -9.61 -8.88 17.96
CA TYR A 88 -8.78 -7.71 17.64
C TYR A 88 -9.56 -6.69 16.82
N THR A 89 -10.30 -7.14 15.79
CA THR A 89 -11.17 -6.27 14.96
C THR A 89 -12.23 -5.58 15.81
N ALA A 90 -12.84 -6.29 16.77
CA ALA A 90 -13.80 -5.70 17.72
C ALA A 90 -13.15 -4.61 18.58
N ARG A 91 -11.93 -4.86 19.05
CA ARG A 91 -11.18 -3.89 19.87
C ARG A 91 -10.83 -2.64 19.10
N VAL A 92 -10.35 -2.81 17.86
CA VAL A 92 -9.96 -1.69 16.99
C VAL A 92 -11.16 -0.90 16.50
N ASN A 93 -12.30 -1.55 16.29
CA ASN A 93 -13.54 -0.93 15.80
C ASN A 93 -14.62 -0.89 16.91
N SER A 94 -14.23 -0.50 18.11
CA SER A 94 -15.13 -0.46 19.29
C SER A 94 -16.34 0.47 19.12
N PHE A 95 -16.33 1.32 18.11
CA PHE A 95 -17.42 2.20 17.73
C PHE A 95 -18.50 1.50 16.86
N LEU A 96 -18.23 0.28 16.38
CA LEU A 96 -19.18 -0.50 15.57
C LEU A 96 -20.05 -1.43 16.45
N PRO A 97 -21.28 -1.73 16.01
CA PRO A 97 -22.11 -2.76 16.65
C PRO A 97 -21.41 -4.12 16.63
N HIS A 98 -21.52 -4.89 17.73
CA HIS A 98 -20.87 -6.18 17.86
C HIS A 98 -21.28 -7.17 16.76
N GLU A 99 -22.51 -7.11 16.29
CA GLU A 99 -23.05 -7.97 15.23
C GLU A 99 -22.37 -7.71 13.88
N ALA A 100 -21.85 -6.50 13.64
CA ALA A 100 -21.17 -6.12 12.41
C ALA A 100 -19.70 -6.60 12.36
N ILE A 101 -19.08 -6.86 13.51
CA ILE A 101 -17.65 -7.16 13.60
C ILE A 101 -17.22 -8.36 12.76
N PRO A 102 -17.92 -9.54 12.80
CA PRO A 102 -17.52 -10.67 11.97
C PRO A 102 -17.57 -10.36 10.47
N ALA A 103 -18.59 -9.61 10.03
CA ALA A 103 -18.73 -9.20 8.64
C ALA A 103 -17.58 -8.24 8.22
N VAL A 104 -17.21 -7.29 9.07
CA VAL A 104 -16.09 -6.37 8.85
C VAL A 104 -14.77 -7.14 8.79
N ALA A 105 -14.55 -8.12 9.65
CA ALA A 105 -13.36 -8.96 9.64
C ALA A 105 -13.23 -9.77 8.33
N VAL A 106 -14.33 -10.36 7.87
CA VAL A 106 -14.37 -11.09 6.59
C VAL A 106 -14.11 -10.13 5.43
N LEU A 107 -14.78 -8.99 5.37
CA LEU A 107 -14.63 -8.00 4.32
C LEU A 107 -13.19 -7.47 4.24
N ALA A 108 -12.60 -7.11 5.37
CA ALA A 108 -11.21 -6.68 5.47
C ALA A 108 -10.28 -7.77 4.91
N THR A 109 -10.50 -9.03 5.28
CA THR A 109 -9.70 -10.16 4.78
C THR A 109 -9.79 -10.32 3.27
N ILE A 110 -10.99 -10.22 2.70
CA ILE A 110 -11.19 -10.31 1.24
C ILE A 110 -10.46 -9.18 0.53
N ILE A 111 -10.62 -7.94 1.00
CA ILE A 111 -9.98 -6.77 0.38
C ILE A 111 -8.46 -6.90 0.48
N GLU A 112 -7.92 -7.30 1.62
CA GLU A 112 -6.48 -7.53 1.78
C GLU A 112 -5.95 -8.64 0.87
N CYS A 113 -6.69 -9.75 0.68
CA CYS A 113 -6.33 -10.81 -0.26
C CYS A 113 -6.23 -10.27 -1.70
N VAL A 114 -7.22 -9.49 -2.14
CA VAL A 114 -7.25 -8.90 -3.47
C VAL A 114 -6.08 -7.93 -3.66
N LEU A 115 -5.84 -7.04 -2.69
CA LEU A 115 -4.77 -6.06 -2.75
C LEU A 115 -3.39 -6.73 -2.68
N CYS A 116 -3.21 -7.70 -1.79
CA CYS A 116 -1.98 -8.49 -1.67
C CYS A 116 -1.64 -9.16 -3.01
N THR A 117 -2.60 -9.88 -3.59
CA THR A 117 -2.44 -10.58 -4.87
C THR A 117 -2.12 -9.59 -6.00
N SER A 118 -2.86 -8.48 -6.07
CA SER A 118 -2.64 -7.44 -7.08
C SER A 118 -1.25 -6.81 -6.96
N MET A 119 -0.78 -6.55 -5.75
CA MET A 119 0.55 -6.00 -5.49
C MET A 119 1.66 -7.02 -5.77
N LEU A 120 1.50 -8.28 -5.40
CA LEU A 120 2.49 -9.33 -5.67
C LEU A 120 2.69 -9.55 -7.17
N PHE A 121 1.62 -9.76 -7.91
CA PHE A 121 1.69 -10.03 -9.34
C PHE A 121 1.77 -8.76 -10.21
N GLY A 122 1.58 -7.59 -9.62
CA GLY A 122 1.58 -6.33 -10.35
C GLY A 122 0.41 -6.21 -11.33
N ILE A 123 -0.80 -6.58 -10.88
CA ILE A 123 -2.04 -6.44 -11.62
C ILE A 123 -2.69 -5.12 -11.23
N ASN A 124 -2.92 -4.24 -12.19
CA ASN A 124 -3.44 -2.89 -11.95
C ASN A 124 -2.67 -2.19 -10.80
N THR A 125 -1.35 -2.19 -10.90
CA THR A 125 -0.43 -1.78 -9.83
C THR A 125 -0.79 -0.42 -9.22
N ARG A 126 -1.17 0.55 -10.06
CA ARG A 126 -1.56 1.89 -9.58
C ARG A 126 -2.86 1.87 -8.80
N GLY A 127 -3.86 1.12 -9.27
CA GLY A 127 -5.14 0.96 -8.58
C GLY A 127 -4.97 0.22 -7.26
N ALA A 128 -4.20 -0.88 -7.26
CA ALA A 128 -3.88 -1.65 -6.08
C ALA A 128 -3.12 -0.81 -5.03
N ALA A 129 -2.16 0.01 -5.45
CA ALA A 129 -1.42 0.90 -4.55
C ALA A 129 -2.34 1.96 -3.91
N ARG A 130 -3.27 2.55 -4.67
CA ARG A 130 -4.27 3.50 -4.12
C ARG A 130 -5.22 2.81 -3.14
N GLY A 131 -5.74 1.63 -3.51
CA GLY A 131 -6.61 0.84 -2.63
C GLY A 131 -5.91 0.44 -1.34
N SER A 132 -4.63 0.01 -1.43
CA SER A 132 -3.80 -0.28 -0.27
C SER A 132 -3.60 0.94 0.62
N ALA A 133 -3.35 2.11 0.04
CA ALA A 133 -3.19 3.35 0.80
C ALA A 133 -4.46 3.69 1.58
N VAL A 134 -5.61 3.61 0.95
CA VAL A 134 -6.91 3.89 1.60
C VAL A 134 -7.18 2.88 2.71
N LEU A 135 -7.03 1.57 2.45
CA LEU A 135 -7.31 0.54 3.44
C LEU A 135 -6.38 0.67 4.66
N LEU A 136 -5.08 0.86 4.44
CA LEU A 136 -4.11 1.04 5.51
C LEU A 136 -4.37 2.33 6.31
N PHE A 137 -4.79 3.42 5.64
CA PHE A 137 -5.17 4.64 6.32
C PHE A 137 -6.38 4.44 7.24
N LEU A 138 -7.41 3.71 6.77
CA LEU A 138 -8.58 3.37 7.58
C LEU A 138 -8.21 2.52 8.78
N PHE A 139 -7.33 1.53 8.60
CA PHE A 139 -6.83 0.70 9.72
C PHE A 139 -6.06 1.53 10.74
N ALA A 140 -5.13 2.37 10.29
CA ALA A 140 -4.36 3.24 11.16
C ALA A 140 -5.27 4.18 11.96
N THR A 141 -6.27 4.77 11.31
CA THR A 141 -7.25 5.65 11.95
C THR A 141 -8.07 4.91 13.00
N ALA A 142 -8.54 3.70 12.70
CA ALA A 142 -9.27 2.87 13.66
C ALA A 142 -8.41 2.51 14.88
N MET A 143 -7.12 2.17 14.66
CA MET A 143 -6.16 1.93 15.74
C MET A 143 -5.94 3.18 16.60
N THR A 144 -5.83 4.36 16.00
CA THR A 144 -5.68 5.63 16.71
C THR A 144 -6.90 5.90 17.61
N ILE A 145 -8.11 5.76 17.07
CA ILE A 145 -9.35 5.96 17.82
C ILE A 145 -9.43 4.98 19.01
N SER A 146 -8.94 3.76 18.85
CA SER A 146 -8.96 2.72 19.88
C SER A 146 -7.79 2.80 20.88
N GLY A 147 -6.89 3.76 20.75
CA GLY A 147 -5.74 3.95 21.65
C GLY A 147 -4.68 2.86 21.54
N LEU A 148 -4.62 2.12 20.43
CA LEU A 148 -3.61 1.08 20.17
C LEU A 148 -2.32 1.68 19.60
N SER A 149 -1.68 2.55 20.37
CA SER A 149 -0.63 3.48 19.96
C SER A 149 0.70 2.88 19.48
N GLN A 150 0.96 1.59 19.64
CA GLN A 150 2.29 1.05 19.30
C GLN A 150 2.45 0.60 17.84
N ALA A 151 1.36 0.32 17.13
CA ALA A 151 1.40 -0.21 15.77
C ALA A 151 0.86 0.77 14.71
N GLU A 152 0.07 1.74 15.11
CA GLU A 152 -0.67 2.62 14.19
C GLU A 152 0.23 3.45 13.26
N TRP A 153 1.34 3.98 13.76
CA TRP A 153 2.25 4.81 12.96
C TRP A 153 2.88 4.00 11.80
N ALA A 154 3.22 2.73 12.01
CA ALA A 154 3.76 1.87 10.96
C ALA A 154 2.75 1.68 9.83
N VAL A 155 1.46 1.59 10.18
CA VAL A 155 0.36 1.47 9.21
C VAL A 155 0.15 2.79 8.47
N TYR A 156 0.27 3.96 9.12
CA TYR A 156 0.25 5.27 8.45
C TYR A 156 1.41 5.43 7.46
N VAL A 157 2.62 5.03 7.85
CA VAL A 157 3.80 5.09 6.96
C VAL A 157 3.61 4.15 5.76
N LEU A 158 3.09 2.93 5.97
CA LEU A 158 2.77 2.02 4.88
C LEU A 158 1.70 2.59 3.95
N SER A 159 0.68 3.25 4.50
CA SER A 159 -0.36 3.94 3.72
C SER A 159 0.23 5.03 2.84
N ALA A 160 1.05 5.92 3.41
CA ALA A 160 1.72 6.98 2.66
C ALA A 160 2.66 6.42 1.59
N GLY A 161 3.38 5.34 1.91
CA GLY A 161 4.24 4.63 0.97
C GLY A 161 3.46 3.99 -0.18
N ALA A 162 2.34 3.35 0.09
CA ALA A 162 1.46 2.80 -0.93
C ALA A 162 0.91 3.91 -1.85
N LEU A 163 0.54 5.07 -1.29
CA LEU A 163 0.11 6.21 -2.08
C LEU A 163 1.26 6.74 -2.96
N ALA A 164 2.49 6.84 -2.44
CA ALA A 164 3.67 7.23 -3.20
C ALA A 164 3.94 6.24 -4.35
N LEU A 165 3.81 4.93 -4.12
CA LEU A 165 3.93 3.90 -5.15
C LEU A 165 2.92 4.09 -6.30
N SER A 166 1.73 4.59 -6.02
CA SER A 166 0.71 4.84 -7.05
C SER A 166 1.15 5.91 -8.07
N THR A 167 2.14 6.73 -7.72
CA THR A 167 2.71 7.79 -8.59
C THR A 167 3.96 7.37 -9.33
N THR A 168 4.51 6.19 -9.00
CA THR A 168 5.75 5.67 -9.59
C THR A 168 5.47 4.63 -10.68
N ASP A 169 6.47 4.34 -11.51
CA ASP A 169 6.43 3.23 -12.45
C ASP A 169 6.92 1.95 -11.76
N ALA A 170 6.01 1.27 -11.07
CA ALA A 170 6.25 -0.01 -10.40
C ALA A 170 5.93 -1.21 -11.31
N SER A 171 6.02 -1.04 -12.63
CA SER A 171 5.68 -2.07 -13.63
C SER A 171 6.74 -3.16 -13.78
N LEU A 172 7.91 -3.01 -13.16
CA LEU A 172 8.95 -4.03 -13.23
C LEU A 172 8.43 -5.36 -12.65
N LEU A 173 8.63 -6.45 -13.40
CA LEU A 173 8.13 -7.79 -13.06
C LEU A 173 6.62 -7.78 -12.71
N SER A 174 5.81 -7.14 -13.56
CA SER A 174 4.38 -7.03 -13.37
C SER A 174 3.60 -7.60 -14.55
N VAL A 175 2.41 -8.12 -14.28
CA VAL A 175 1.46 -8.53 -15.32
C VAL A 175 1.08 -7.35 -16.20
N ASP A 176 0.97 -6.15 -15.62
CA ASP A 176 0.69 -4.91 -16.36
C ASP A 176 1.72 -4.67 -17.47
N SER A 177 3.02 -4.95 -17.23
CA SER A 177 4.07 -4.78 -18.24
C SER A 177 3.98 -5.81 -19.36
N VAL A 178 3.62 -7.04 -19.04
CA VAL A 178 3.41 -8.10 -20.04
C VAL A 178 2.22 -7.77 -20.93
N ILE A 179 1.11 -7.32 -20.36
CA ILE A 179 -0.09 -6.91 -21.11
C ILE A 179 0.21 -5.71 -22.00
N ALA A 180 0.94 -4.71 -21.51
CA ALA A 180 1.32 -3.54 -22.29
C ALA A 180 2.19 -3.93 -23.49
N SER A 181 3.18 -4.81 -23.30
CA SER A 181 4.05 -5.33 -24.36
C SER A 181 3.25 -6.10 -25.42
N ALA A 182 2.32 -6.97 -24.98
CA ALA A 182 1.47 -7.73 -25.89
C ALA A 182 0.53 -6.84 -26.72
N ARG A 183 0.02 -5.73 -26.13
CA ARG A 183 -0.80 -4.75 -26.85
C ARG A 183 0.01 -3.97 -27.88
N GLY A 184 1.23 -3.57 -27.54
CA GLY A 184 2.15 -2.89 -28.47
C GLY A 184 2.47 -3.75 -29.69
N LEU A 185 2.76 -5.04 -29.49
CA LEU A 185 2.99 -5.99 -30.59
C LEU A 185 1.77 -6.16 -31.49
N LYS A 186 0.56 -6.17 -30.95
CA LYS A 186 -0.68 -6.25 -31.75
C LYS A 186 -0.91 -4.99 -32.58
N ALA A 187 -0.62 -3.81 -32.01
CA ALA A 187 -0.75 -2.54 -32.74
C ALA A 187 0.25 -2.49 -33.90
N TYR A 188 1.53 -2.80 -33.65
CA TYR A 188 2.56 -2.86 -34.68
C TYR A 188 2.20 -3.79 -35.83
N ARG A 189 1.74 -5.02 -35.56
CA ARG A 189 1.30 -5.98 -36.57
C ARG A 189 0.12 -5.46 -37.41
N ARG A 190 -0.80 -4.70 -36.78
CA ARG A 190 -1.95 -4.13 -37.50
C ARG A 190 -1.47 -3.06 -38.50
N ASP A 191 -0.51 -2.24 -38.12
CA ASP A 191 0.02 -1.17 -38.98
C ASP A 191 0.80 -1.75 -40.16
N GLU A 192 1.58 -2.82 -39.97
CA GLU A 192 2.25 -3.55 -41.07
C GLU A 192 1.24 -4.13 -42.07
N LEU A 193 0.16 -4.76 -41.57
CA LEU A 193 -0.89 -5.33 -42.43
C LEU A 193 -1.65 -4.25 -43.20
N SER A 194 -1.84 -3.07 -42.61
CA SER A 194 -2.49 -1.95 -43.31
C SER A 194 -1.56 -1.36 -44.37
N ALA A 195 -0.29 -1.19 -44.10
CA ALA A 195 0.71 -0.71 -45.04
C ALA A 195 0.87 -1.62 -46.26
N SER A 196 0.87 -2.95 -46.02
CA SER A 196 0.99 -3.94 -47.09
C SER A 196 -0.23 -3.99 -48.04
N ARG A 197 -1.41 -3.52 -47.59
CA ARG A 197 -2.64 -3.44 -48.42
C ARG A 197 -2.67 -2.19 -49.31
N VAL A 198 -1.95 -1.14 -48.96
CA VAL A 198 -1.90 0.12 -49.75
C VAL A 198 -0.93 0.00 -50.92
N VAL A 199 -0.01 -0.95 -50.88
CA VAL A 199 1.01 -1.17 -51.94
C VAL A 199 0.55 -2.15 -53.05
N ARG A 200 -0.63 -2.71 -52.93
CA ARG A 200 -1.26 -3.53 -53.97
C ARG A 200 -2.36 -2.77 -54.67
#